data_8dc6c250ae4b470b3a1ff0e4b8ddc1c4
#
_entry.id   8dc6c250ae4b470b3a1ff0e4b8ddc1c4
#
_cell.length_a   1.000
_cell.length_b   1.000
_cell.length_c   1.000
_cell.angle_alpha   90.00
_cell.angle_beta   90.00
_cell.angle_gamma   90.00
#
_symmetry.space_group_name_H-M   'P 1'
#
loop_
_entity.id
_entity.type
_entity.pdbx_description
1 polymer ?
#
loop_
_entity_poly.entity_id
_entity_poly.type
_entity_poly.pdbx_seq_one_letter_code
_entity_poly.pdbx_strand_id
1 'polypeptide(L)'
;MGTEMLQRTCVKTTECTVKHIIYCIVYKPTITETIRLHRLRWFGHVQRMEENRIPKRVLYLNLETIRPRGRPRNRWLDEVREDGRMVGREEWQEKVYDREEWRRLLRTARNHHILFMPLD
;
A
#
# COMPACT_ATOMS: atom_id res chain seq x y z
N MET A 1 -20.20 7.38 38.79
CA MET A 1 -19.05 7.28 37.89
C MET A 1 -19.41 6.90 36.45
N GLY A 2 -20.42 6.09 36.23
CA GLY A 2 -20.83 5.69 34.87
C GLY A 2 -21.44 6.81 34.02
N THR A 3 -22.15 7.76 34.59
CA THR A 3 -22.83 8.84 33.89
C THR A 3 -21.85 9.91 33.35
N GLU A 4 -20.80 10.23 34.06
CA GLU A 4 -19.78 11.17 33.58
C GLU A 4 -18.95 10.61 32.41
N MET A 5 -18.64 9.34 32.43
CA MET A 5 -17.96 8.67 31.33
C MET A 5 -18.85 8.59 30.07
N LEU A 6 -20.13 8.33 30.23
CA LEU A 6 -21.10 8.30 29.13
C LEU A 6 -21.30 9.69 28.49
N GLN A 7 -21.31 10.75 29.28
CA GLN A 7 -21.41 12.12 28.75
C GLN A 7 -20.14 12.55 28.02
N ARG A 8 -18.94 12.20 28.55
CA ARG A 8 -17.66 12.47 27.87
C ARG A 8 -17.52 11.65 26.58
N THR A 9 -18.01 10.42 26.58
CA THR A 9 -18.03 9.58 25.36
C THR A 9 -19.00 10.12 24.33
N CYS A 10 -20.16 10.65 24.75
CA CYS A 10 -21.15 11.17 23.82
C CYS A 10 -20.69 12.46 23.12
N VAL A 11 -20.07 13.38 23.85
CA VAL A 11 -19.49 14.62 23.28
C VAL A 11 -18.30 14.31 22.40
N LYS A 12 -17.42 13.41 22.83
CA LYS A 12 -16.31 12.94 22.00
C LYS A 12 -16.79 12.15 20.79
N THR A 13 -17.91 11.45 20.90
CA THR A 13 -18.49 10.66 19.81
C THR A 13 -19.03 11.55 18.70
N THR A 14 -19.66 12.68 19.03
CA THR A 14 -20.16 13.61 18.00
C THR A 14 -19.02 14.30 17.25
N GLU A 15 -18.03 14.80 17.96
CA GLU A 15 -16.82 15.38 17.35
C GLU A 15 -16.02 14.35 16.58
N CYS A 16 -15.90 13.16 17.14
CA CYS A 16 -15.24 12.03 16.49
C CYS A 16 -16.02 11.58 15.24
N THR A 17 -17.34 11.61 15.29
CA THR A 17 -18.18 11.22 14.15
C THR A 17 -18.09 12.24 13.02
N VAL A 18 -18.10 13.53 13.32
CA VAL A 18 -17.91 14.58 12.30
C VAL A 18 -16.52 14.52 11.70
N LYS A 19 -15.50 14.39 12.53
CA LYS A 19 -14.11 14.19 12.08
C LYS A 19 -13.97 12.90 11.24
N HIS A 20 -14.62 11.84 11.66
CA HIS A 20 -14.61 10.57 10.92
C HIS A 20 -15.35 10.67 9.60
N ILE A 21 -16.48 11.36 9.55
CA ILE A 21 -17.23 11.60 8.31
C ILE A 21 -16.40 12.47 7.36
N ILE A 22 -15.80 13.55 7.84
CA ILE A 22 -14.89 14.39 7.05
C ILE A 22 -13.67 13.57 6.59
N TYR A 23 -13.09 12.77 7.48
CA TYR A 23 -12.01 11.86 7.15
C TYR A 23 -12.43 10.85 6.09
N CYS A 24 -13.59 10.24 6.22
CA CYS A 24 -14.12 9.30 5.25
C CYS A 24 -14.45 9.93 3.89
N ILE A 25 -14.87 11.21 3.88
CA ILE A 25 -15.19 11.93 2.64
C ILE A 25 -13.93 12.45 1.96
N VAL A 26 -13.01 13.02 2.75
CA VAL A 26 -11.79 13.67 2.24
C VAL A 26 -10.62 12.70 2.11
N TYR A 27 -10.54 11.73 3.01
CA TYR A 27 -9.40 10.82 3.14
C TYR A 27 -9.73 9.37 2.85
N LYS A 28 -10.86 9.08 2.20
CA LYS A 28 -11.06 7.73 1.69
C LYS A 28 -9.88 7.35 0.80
N PRO A 29 -9.26 6.20 1.03
CA PRO A 29 -8.22 5.76 0.13
C PRO A 29 -8.78 5.70 -1.28
N THR A 30 -8.13 6.40 -2.18
CA THR A 30 -8.50 6.35 -3.59
C THR A 30 -8.34 4.93 -4.11
N ILE A 31 -9.04 4.60 -5.17
CA ILE A 31 -8.91 3.30 -5.81
C ILE A 31 -7.44 3.02 -6.20
N THR A 32 -6.72 4.05 -6.59
CA THR A 32 -5.30 3.98 -6.94
C THR A 32 -4.44 3.57 -5.75
N GLU A 33 -4.65 4.20 -4.59
CA GLU A 33 -3.93 3.83 -3.36
C GLU A 33 -4.24 2.39 -2.96
N THR A 34 -5.49 1.98 -3.06
CA THR A 34 -5.91 0.63 -2.74
C THR A 34 -5.21 -0.39 -3.63
N ILE A 35 -5.16 -0.15 -4.94
CA ILE A 35 -4.47 -1.00 -5.91
C ILE A 35 -2.98 -1.08 -5.58
N ARG A 36 -2.32 0.04 -5.30
CA ARG A 36 -0.91 0.09 -4.95
C ARG A 36 -0.59 -0.67 -3.68
N LEU A 37 -1.40 -0.52 -2.63
CA LEU A 37 -1.26 -1.27 -1.40
C LEU A 37 -1.42 -2.79 -1.61
N HIS A 38 -2.38 -3.20 -2.42
CA HIS A 38 -2.57 -4.61 -2.74
C HIS A 38 -1.39 -5.18 -3.54
N ARG A 39 -0.87 -4.42 -4.49
CA ARG A 39 0.35 -4.81 -5.24
C ARG A 39 1.54 -5.03 -4.30
N LEU A 40 1.79 -4.09 -3.41
CA LEU A 40 2.89 -4.19 -2.44
C LEU A 40 2.72 -5.35 -1.46
N ARG A 41 1.50 -5.62 -1.00
CA ARG A 41 1.21 -6.78 -0.15
C ARG A 41 1.51 -8.09 -0.87
N TRP A 42 1.01 -8.22 -2.09
CA TRP A 42 1.24 -9.41 -2.89
C TRP A 42 2.72 -9.59 -3.24
N PHE A 43 3.39 -8.51 -3.60
CA PHE A 43 4.83 -8.53 -3.84
C PHE A 43 5.62 -9.04 -2.63
N GLY A 44 5.32 -8.54 -1.44
CA GLY A 44 5.94 -9.00 -0.21
C GLY A 44 5.70 -10.48 0.05
N HIS A 45 4.50 -10.96 -0.24
CA HIS A 45 4.18 -12.38 -0.12
C HIS A 45 5.01 -13.24 -1.09
N VAL A 46 5.10 -12.84 -2.35
CA VAL A 46 5.88 -13.56 -3.37
C VAL A 46 7.37 -13.54 -3.06
N GLN A 47 7.91 -12.42 -2.57
CA GLN A 47 9.33 -12.31 -2.22
C GLN A 47 9.75 -13.25 -1.10
N ARG A 48 8.87 -13.51 -0.15
CA ARG A 48 9.13 -14.45 0.94
C ARG A 48 8.87 -15.90 0.60
N MET A 49 8.39 -16.20 -0.61
CA MET A 49 8.25 -17.57 -1.10
C MET A 49 9.61 -18.18 -1.45
N GLU A 50 9.65 -19.49 -1.45
CA GLU A 50 10.79 -20.25 -1.98
C GLU A 50 10.99 -19.95 -3.48
N GLU A 51 12.24 -19.97 -3.92
CA GLU A 51 12.59 -19.65 -5.30
C GLU A 51 12.01 -20.61 -6.33
N ASN A 52 11.73 -21.83 -5.92
CA ASN A 52 11.12 -22.86 -6.77
C ASN A 52 9.63 -22.62 -7.06
N ARG A 53 9.00 -21.74 -6.33
CA ARG A 53 7.57 -21.45 -6.51
C ARG A 53 7.32 -20.68 -7.82
N ILE A 54 6.28 -21.12 -8.54
CA ILE A 54 5.92 -20.57 -9.84
C ILE A 54 5.73 -19.04 -9.83
N PRO A 55 5.01 -18.43 -8.85
CA PRO A 55 4.84 -16.99 -8.84
C PRO A 55 6.16 -16.22 -8.76
N LYS A 56 7.12 -16.70 -7.97
CA LYS A 56 8.43 -16.05 -7.85
C LYS A 56 9.25 -16.21 -9.13
N ARG A 57 9.22 -17.37 -9.75
CA ARG A 57 9.88 -17.61 -11.03
C ARG A 57 9.32 -16.73 -12.14
N VAL A 58 8.00 -16.61 -12.23
CA VAL A 58 7.32 -15.75 -13.22
C VAL A 58 7.65 -14.28 -13.02
N LEU A 59 7.75 -13.81 -11.78
CA LEU A 59 8.08 -12.43 -11.45
C LEU A 59 9.46 -12.01 -12.01
N TYR A 60 10.43 -12.91 -11.96
CA TYR A 60 11.80 -12.66 -12.43
C TYR A 60 12.08 -13.18 -13.84
N LEU A 61 11.06 -13.67 -14.52
CA LEU A 61 11.21 -14.21 -15.85
C LEU A 61 11.47 -13.07 -16.85
N ASN A 62 12.67 -13.03 -17.39
CA ASN A 62 13.01 -12.12 -18.48
C ASN A 62 12.41 -12.67 -19.78
N LEU A 63 11.30 -12.12 -20.17
CA LEU A 63 10.77 -12.35 -21.50
C LEU A 63 11.56 -11.47 -22.47
N GLU A 64 12.55 -12.05 -23.15
CA GLU A 64 13.30 -11.42 -24.23
C GLU A 64 12.47 -11.26 -25.50
N THR A 65 11.19 -11.00 -25.35
CA THR A 65 10.31 -10.80 -26.47
C THR A 65 10.44 -9.38 -27.02
N ILE A 66 10.57 -9.32 -28.34
CA ILE A 66 10.51 -8.06 -29.10
C ILE A 66 9.21 -7.33 -28.70
N ARG A 67 9.37 -6.15 -28.12
CA ARG A 67 8.21 -5.34 -27.72
C ARG A 67 7.42 -4.94 -28.97
N PRO A 68 6.10 -5.12 -28.98
CA PRO A 68 5.29 -4.64 -30.09
C PRO A 68 5.40 -3.13 -30.25
N ARG A 69 5.25 -2.64 -31.46
CA ARG A 69 5.22 -1.19 -31.76
C ARG A 69 4.12 -0.52 -30.95
N GLY A 70 4.42 0.60 -30.34
CA GLY A 70 3.51 1.41 -29.56
C GLY A 70 4.14 1.92 -28.27
N ARG A 71 3.34 2.61 -27.46
CA ARG A 71 3.78 3.09 -26.15
C ARG A 71 4.15 1.89 -25.27
N PRO A 72 5.40 1.78 -24.77
CA PRO A 72 5.78 0.69 -23.90
C PRO A 72 4.95 0.76 -22.62
N ARG A 73 4.24 -0.31 -22.32
CA ARG A 73 3.56 -0.45 -21.02
C ARG A 73 4.59 -0.71 -19.95
N ASN A 74 4.47 -0.03 -18.83
CA ASN A 74 5.28 -0.32 -17.68
C ASN A 74 5.02 -1.78 -17.26
N ARG A 75 6.11 -2.49 -16.95
CA ARG A 75 5.97 -3.81 -16.38
C ARG A 75 5.42 -3.68 -14.97
N TRP A 76 4.63 -4.65 -14.55
CA TRP A 76 4.08 -4.70 -13.20
C TRP A 76 5.17 -4.54 -12.12
N LEU A 77 6.33 -5.13 -12.33
CA LEU A 77 7.47 -5.03 -11.42
C LEU A 77 8.03 -3.60 -11.32
N ASP A 78 8.01 -2.85 -12.41
CA ASP A 78 8.48 -1.46 -12.42
C ASP A 78 7.54 -0.56 -11.61
N GLU A 79 6.24 -0.79 -11.75
CA GLU A 79 5.23 -0.10 -10.94
C GLU A 79 5.36 -0.43 -9.46
N VAL A 80 5.63 -1.69 -9.11
CA VAL A 80 5.87 -2.09 -7.72
C VAL A 80 7.12 -1.45 -7.15
N ARG A 81 8.19 -1.33 -7.95
CA ARG A 81 9.42 -0.64 -7.53
C ARG A 81 9.17 0.84 -7.25
N GLU A 82 8.38 1.48 -8.08
CA GLU A 82 8.01 2.88 -7.89
C GLU A 82 7.18 3.06 -6.62
N ASP A 83 6.16 2.24 -6.44
CA ASP A 83 5.34 2.24 -5.23
C ASP A 83 6.19 1.94 -3.97
N GLY A 84 7.13 1.03 -4.06
CA GLY A 84 8.05 0.69 -2.97
C GLY A 84 8.97 1.85 -2.57
N ARG A 85 9.47 2.60 -3.54
CA ARG A 85 10.27 3.81 -3.29
C ARG A 85 9.46 4.89 -2.58
N MET A 86 8.19 5.04 -2.93
CA MET A 86 7.30 5.99 -2.27
C MET A 86 7.07 5.64 -0.80
N VAL A 87 6.98 4.36 -0.48
CA VAL A 87 6.67 3.88 0.88
C VAL A 87 7.90 3.80 1.77
N GLY A 88 8.98 3.24 1.29
CA GLY A 88 10.16 2.92 2.11
C GLY A 88 11.48 3.54 1.64
N ARG A 89 11.43 4.47 0.70
CA ARG A 89 12.62 5.07 0.08
C ARG A 89 13.54 4.00 -0.51
N GLU A 90 14.84 4.08 -0.27
CA GLU A 90 15.81 3.15 -0.85
C GLU A 90 15.89 1.79 -0.15
N GLU A 91 15.59 1.74 1.13
CA GLU A 91 15.73 0.55 1.97
C GLU A 91 14.51 -0.38 1.97
N TRP A 92 13.50 -0.10 1.17
CA TRP A 92 12.26 -0.86 1.19
C TRP A 92 12.42 -2.34 0.81
N GLN A 93 13.40 -2.66 -0.03
CA GLN A 93 13.64 -4.02 -0.51
C GLN A 93 14.11 -4.95 0.61
N GLU A 94 14.90 -4.46 1.53
CA GLU A 94 15.35 -5.24 2.71
C GLU A 94 14.20 -5.50 3.67
N LYS A 95 13.35 -4.51 3.88
CA LYS A 95 12.19 -4.60 4.76
C LYS A 95 11.11 -5.58 4.29
N VAL A 96 11.09 -5.91 3.00
CA VAL A 96 10.15 -6.89 2.43
C VAL A 96 10.32 -8.28 3.04
N TYR A 97 11.55 -8.66 3.38
CA TYR A 97 11.85 -9.98 3.93
C TYR A 97 11.34 -10.16 5.36
N ASP A 98 11.29 -9.10 6.15
CA ASP A 98 10.65 -9.13 7.47
C ASP A 98 9.15 -8.84 7.32
N ARG A 99 8.35 -9.89 7.57
CA ARG A 99 6.89 -9.82 7.44
C ARG A 99 6.25 -8.78 8.34
N GLU A 100 6.74 -8.65 9.58
CA GLU A 100 6.17 -7.73 10.57
C GLU A 100 6.53 -6.28 10.23
N GLU A 101 7.77 -6.04 9.86
CA GLU A 101 8.24 -4.72 9.47
C GLU A 101 7.54 -4.24 8.18
N TRP A 102 7.42 -5.13 7.20
CA TRP A 102 6.69 -4.86 5.96
C TRP A 102 5.22 -4.52 6.21
N ARG A 103 4.58 -5.27 7.10
CA ARG A 103 3.20 -5.01 7.50
C ARG A 103 3.04 -3.65 8.18
N ARG A 104 3.96 -3.27 9.06
CA ARG A 104 3.98 -1.94 9.70
C ARG A 104 4.15 -0.83 8.67
N LEU A 105 5.08 -1.00 7.76
CA LEU A 105 5.37 -0.04 6.71
C LEU A 105 4.14 0.22 5.83
N LEU A 106 3.46 -0.83 5.39
CA LEU A 106 2.24 -0.71 4.59
C LEU A 106 1.09 -0.08 5.37
N ARG A 107 0.96 -0.38 6.65
CA ARG A 107 -0.03 0.25 7.53
C ARG A 107 0.23 1.74 7.68
N THR A 108 1.47 2.14 7.86
CA THR A 108 1.88 3.55 7.91
C THR A 108 1.60 4.25 6.60
N ALA A 109 1.92 3.64 5.48
CA ALA A 109 1.64 4.17 4.16
C ALA A 109 0.13 4.39 3.92
N ARG A 110 -0.70 3.46 4.38
CA ARG A 110 -2.15 3.59 4.32
C ARG A 110 -2.67 4.75 5.17
N ASN A 111 -2.19 4.86 6.40
CA ASN A 111 -2.68 5.86 7.35
C ASN A 111 -2.26 7.28 6.98
N HIS A 112 -1.11 7.44 6.35
CA HIS A 112 -0.57 8.74 5.96
C HIS A 112 -0.77 9.08 4.47
N HIS A 113 -1.53 8.29 3.74
CA HIS A 113 -1.81 8.49 2.31
C HIS A 113 -0.55 8.72 1.45
N ILE A 114 0.55 8.04 1.79
CA ILE A 114 1.84 8.19 1.10
C ILE A 114 1.74 7.79 -0.37
N LEU A 115 0.87 6.86 -0.70
CA LEU A 115 0.65 6.37 -2.07
C LEU A 115 -0.35 7.21 -2.87
N PHE A 116 -0.82 8.30 -2.29
CA PHE A 116 -1.64 9.26 -2.99
C PHE A 116 -0.75 10.11 -3.91
N MET A 117 -0.91 9.92 -5.19
CA MET A 117 -0.37 10.88 -6.16
C MET A 117 -1.49 11.84 -6.57
N PRO A 118 -1.34 13.14 -6.36
CA PRO A 118 -2.23 14.10 -7.01
C PRO A 118 -2.11 13.89 -8.53
N LEU A 119 -3.25 13.85 -9.18
CA LEU A 119 -3.30 13.86 -10.64
C LEU A 119 -2.83 15.25 -11.09
N ASP A 120 -1.61 15.32 -11.52
CA ASP A 120 -1.12 16.47 -12.25
C ASP A 120 -1.68 16.51 -13.67
#